data_75b195daf65402b3cc89f1bddfdc770e
#
_entry.id   75b195daf65402b3cc89f1bddfdc770e
#
_cell.length_a   1.000
_cell.length_b   1.000
_cell.length_c   1.000
_cell.angle_alpha   90.00
_cell.angle_beta   90.00
_cell.angle_gamma   90.00
#
_symmetry.space_group_name_H-M   'P 1'
#
loop_
_entity.id
_entity.type
_entity.pdbx_description
1 polymer ?
#
loop_
_entity_poly.entity_id
_entity_poly.type
_entity_poly.pdbx_seq_one_letter_code
_entity_poly.pdbx_strand_id
1 'polypeptide(L)'
;MEKKLTQKKILIAGPCSIESEYQAMTLAHDIGVLADKYNFDYVFKGSFDKANRTSVHSKRGIGLEKAIKVFDKIKTHIGCKVTTDVHETWQIDKLEDVVDIIQIPAFLCRQTDLLLEAGHTMNTVNIKKGQFVEGKNMVHAVNKVLSTGNKNIWLTERGSMFGMGDLVVDFRQVVDMKELGYPVIMDCTHSTQKPNSGNTTEGQPKYAIHIAKLAKAVDIDGWFFEVHENPSAAWSDGSNMIKLDKFENILKHIA
;
A
#
# COMPACT_ATOMS: atom_id res chain seq x y z
N MET A 1 2.13 24.62 27.50
CA MET A 1 1.64 23.48 26.69
C MET A 1 1.87 23.83 25.23
N GLU A 2 3.00 23.43 24.68
CA GLU A 2 3.24 23.57 23.24
C GLU A 2 2.23 22.67 22.49
N LYS A 3 1.45 23.28 21.59
CA LYS A 3 0.67 22.53 20.61
C LYS A 3 1.68 21.73 19.76
N LYS A 4 1.84 20.44 20.04
CA LYS A 4 2.42 19.53 19.05
C LYS A 4 1.63 19.74 17.77
N LEU A 5 2.26 20.31 16.74
CA LEU A 5 1.73 20.29 15.38
C LEU A 5 1.46 18.82 15.08
N THR A 6 0.20 18.44 15.00
CA THR A 6 -0.17 17.06 14.69
C THR A 6 0.33 16.77 13.28
N GLN A 7 1.32 15.90 13.16
CA GLN A 7 1.81 15.45 11.88
C GLN A 7 0.62 14.85 11.11
N LYS A 8 0.42 15.26 9.85
CA LYS A 8 -0.64 14.70 9.01
C LYS A 8 -0.52 13.18 8.97
N LYS A 9 -1.64 12.48 9.06
CA LYS A 9 -1.66 11.02 8.87
C LYS A 9 -1.46 10.69 7.40
N ILE A 10 -0.78 9.58 7.11
CA ILE A 10 -0.45 9.14 5.76
C ILE A 10 -1.67 8.49 5.10
N LEU A 11 -1.94 8.85 3.85
CA LEU A 11 -2.94 8.20 3.01
C LEU A 11 -2.27 7.65 1.75
N ILE A 12 -2.07 6.34 1.68
CA ILE A 12 -1.61 5.65 0.47
C ILE A 12 -2.86 5.18 -0.28
N ALA A 13 -3.13 5.72 -1.48
CA ALA A 13 -4.32 5.33 -2.23
C ALA A 13 -4.11 5.47 -3.75
N GLY A 14 -4.80 4.60 -4.51
CA GLY A 14 -4.79 4.58 -5.98
C GLY A 14 -5.30 3.25 -6.52
N PRO A 15 -5.15 2.97 -7.83
CA PRO A 15 -5.60 1.71 -8.41
C PRO A 15 -4.72 0.54 -7.97
N CYS A 16 -5.28 -0.67 -7.95
CA CYS A 16 -4.50 -1.88 -7.73
C CYS A 16 -3.36 -1.99 -8.76
N SER A 17 -3.73 -1.93 -10.02
CA SER A 17 -2.84 -1.93 -11.19
C SER A 17 -3.07 -0.68 -12.01
N ILE A 18 -2.01 -0.06 -12.52
CA ILE A 18 -2.15 1.01 -13.50
C ILE A 18 -2.63 0.38 -14.82
N GLU A 19 -3.78 0.82 -15.31
CA GLU A 19 -4.41 0.30 -16.53
C GLU A 19 -4.18 1.24 -17.72
N SER A 20 -4.10 2.54 -17.45
CA SER A 20 -3.75 3.59 -18.41
C SER A 20 -3.24 4.83 -17.70
N GLU A 21 -2.54 5.69 -18.46
CA GLU A 21 -2.11 7.01 -17.96
C GLU A 21 -3.32 7.85 -17.55
N TYR A 22 -4.37 7.88 -18.37
CA TYR A 22 -5.57 8.66 -18.10
C TYR A 22 -6.22 8.26 -16.76
N GLN A 23 -6.42 6.97 -16.54
CA GLN A 23 -6.98 6.45 -15.29
C GLN A 23 -6.13 6.85 -14.08
N ALA A 24 -4.81 6.64 -14.17
CA ALA A 24 -3.90 6.94 -13.07
C ALA A 24 -3.91 8.43 -12.72
N MET A 25 -3.86 9.31 -13.71
CA MET A 25 -3.90 10.77 -13.52
C MET A 25 -5.24 11.23 -12.92
N THR A 26 -6.36 10.70 -13.42
CA THR A 26 -7.70 11.04 -12.89
C THR A 26 -7.84 10.61 -11.44
N LEU A 27 -7.48 9.36 -11.12
CA LEU A 27 -7.54 8.87 -9.74
C LEU A 27 -6.59 9.63 -8.81
N ALA A 28 -5.37 9.93 -9.26
CA ALA A 28 -4.41 10.69 -8.47
C ALA A 28 -4.96 12.09 -8.13
N HIS A 29 -5.58 12.76 -9.11
CA HIS A 29 -6.19 14.07 -8.91
C HIS A 29 -7.37 13.99 -7.92
N ASP A 30 -8.35 13.12 -8.18
CA ASP A 30 -9.59 13.09 -7.40
C ASP A 30 -9.35 12.64 -5.96
N ILE A 31 -8.45 11.65 -5.76
CA ILE A 31 -8.03 11.23 -4.42
C ILE A 31 -7.23 12.33 -3.74
N GLY A 32 -6.36 13.04 -4.46
CA GLY A 32 -5.58 14.17 -3.95
C GLY A 32 -6.49 15.29 -3.40
N VAL A 33 -7.53 15.67 -4.13
CA VAL A 33 -8.53 16.64 -3.67
C VAL A 33 -9.21 16.19 -2.36
N LEU A 34 -9.56 14.92 -2.26
CA LEU A 34 -10.14 14.37 -1.04
C LEU A 34 -9.13 14.33 0.11
N ALA A 35 -7.88 13.95 -0.16
CA ALA A 35 -6.82 13.91 0.84
C ALA A 35 -6.56 15.31 1.44
N ASP A 36 -6.48 16.33 0.61
CA ASP A 36 -6.33 17.72 1.06
C ASP A 36 -7.54 18.19 1.89
N LYS A 37 -8.75 17.88 1.43
CA LYS A 37 -9.99 18.20 2.16
C LYS A 37 -10.03 17.64 3.59
N TYR A 38 -9.48 16.43 3.76
CA TYR A 38 -9.46 15.72 5.04
C TYR A 38 -8.10 15.76 5.74
N ASN A 39 -7.17 16.60 5.27
CA ASN A 39 -5.86 16.87 5.87
C ASN A 39 -4.94 15.65 6.00
N PHE A 40 -4.86 14.82 4.96
CA PHE A 40 -3.91 13.71 4.86
C PHE A 40 -2.63 14.08 4.10
N ASP A 41 -1.51 13.38 4.39
CA ASP A 41 -0.30 13.36 3.56
C ASP A 41 -0.49 12.27 2.49
N TYR A 42 -0.82 12.71 1.26
CA TYR A 42 -1.22 11.80 0.20
C TYR A 42 -0.03 11.20 -0.53
N VAL A 43 -0.10 9.89 -0.74
CA VAL A 43 0.82 9.10 -1.57
C VAL A 43 0.00 8.33 -2.62
N PHE A 44 0.18 8.65 -3.89
CA PHE A 44 -0.44 7.87 -4.95
C PHE A 44 0.20 6.48 -5.02
N LYS A 45 -0.62 5.43 -5.07
CA LYS A 45 -0.17 4.04 -5.25
C LYS A 45 -0.71 3.46 -6.55
N GLY A 46 0.16 2.87 -7.33
CA GLY A 46 -0.24 2.03 -8.47
C GLY A 46 0.83 0.99 -8.79
N SER A 47 0.44 -0.24 -9.09
CA SER A 47 1.40 -1.26 -9.55
C SER A 47 1.59 -1.19 -11.05
N PHE A 48 2.83 -1.23 -11.50
CA PHE A 48 3.16 -1.34 -12.92
C PHE A 48 2.99 -2.76 -13.45
N ASP A 49 3.11 -3.74 -12.56
CA ASP A 49 2.99 -5.17 -12.83
C ASP A 49 2.37 -5.91 -11.64
N LYS A 50 1.62 -6.94 -11.89
CA LYS A 50 1.11 -7.91 -10.91
C LYS A 50 1.79 -9.27 -11.14
N ALA A 51 2.98 -9.44 -10.57
CA ALA A 51 3.84 -10.59 -10.81
C ALA A 51 3.31 -11.91 -10.21
N ASN A 52 2.37 -11.85 -9.26
CA ASN A 52 1.87 -13.00 -8.48
C ASN A 52 0.43 -13.40 -8.80
N ARG A 53 -0.03 -13.19 -10.05
CA ARG A 53 -1.39 -13.55 -10.46
C ARG A 53 -1.61 -15.07 -10.41
N THR A 54 -2.82 -15.48 -9.99
CA THR A 54 -3.22 -16.90 -9.95
C THR A 54 -3.24 -17.52 -11.35
N SER A 55 -3.74 -16.79 -12.36
CA SER A 55 -3.78 -17.26 -13.74
C SER A 55 -2.71 -16.57 -14.58
N VAL A 56 -1.97 -17.34 -15.39
CA VAL A 56 -1.00 -16.82 -16.37
C VAL A 56 -1.66 -15.92 -17.44
N HIS A 57 -2.95 -16.08 -17.67
CA HIS A 57 -3.71 -15.27 -18.64
C HIS A 57 -4.25 -13.96 -18.06
N SER A 58 -4.05 -13.71 -16.76
CA SER A 58 -4.50 -12.46 -16.12
C SER A 58 -3.73 -11.27 -16.64
N LYS A 59 -4.42 -10.13 -16.76
CA LYS A 59 -3.76 -8.85 -17.02
C LYS A 59 -2.82 -8.49 -15.88
N ARG A 60 -1.65 -7.97 -16.20
CA ARG A 60 -0.60 -7.69 -15.22
C ARG A 60 -0.36 -6.21 -14.95
N GLY A 61 -0.71 -5.34 -15.86
CA GLY A 61 -0.47 -3.90 -15.76
C GLY A 61 0.12 -3.33 -17.05
N ILE A 62 0.50 -2.03 -17.03
CA ILE A 62 1.03 -1.36 -18.22
C ILE A 62 2.53 -1.57 -18.45
N GLY A 63 3.23 -2.22 -17.52
CA GLY A 63 4.65 -2.45 -17.54
C GLY A 63 5.48 -1.27 -17.02
N LEU A 64 6.74 -1.56 -16.65
CA LEU A 64 7.62 -0.64 -15.92
C LEU A 64 7.88 0.67 -16.68
N GLU A 65 8.28 0.59 -17.94
CA GLU A 65 8.68 1.77 -18.73
C GLU A 65 7.54 2.79 -18.93
N LYS A 66 6.31 2.31 -19.08
CA LYS A 66 5.14 3.20 -19.17
C LYS A 66 4.78 3.77 -17.80
N ALA A 67 4.88 2.97 -16.76
CA ALA A 67 4.54 3.39 -15.40
C ALA A 67 5.50 4.48 -14.90
N ILE A 68 6.79 4.41 -15.21
CA ILE A 68 7.77 5.46 -14.89
C ILE A 68 7.28 6.81 -15.41
N LYS A 69 6.85 6.88 -16.68
CA LYS A 69 6.33 8.12 -17.28
C LYS A 69 5.05 8.62 -16.60
N VAL A 70 4.21 7.69 -16.15
CA VAL A 70 2.97 8.02 -15.42
C VAL A 70 3.29 8.58 -14.04
N PHE A 71 4.20 7.96 -13.29
CA PHE A 71 4.62 8.45 -11.98
C PHE A 71 5.25 9.85 -12.06
N ASP A 72 6.12 10.08 -13.04
CA ASP A 72 6.73 11.38 -13.26
C ASP A 72 5.69 12.47 -13.54
N LYS A 73 4.69 12.17 -14.39
CA LYS A 73 3.57 13.07 -14.65
C LYS A 73 2.73 13.33 -13.40
N ILE A 74 2.45 12.32 -12.57
CA ILE A 74 1.69 12.49 -11.33
C ILE A 74 2.45 13.41 -10.38
N LYS A 75 3.75 13.20 -10.17
CA LYS A 75 4.59 14.08 -9.35
C LYS A 75 4.59 15.51 -9.86
N THR A 76 4.74 15.70 -11.16
CA THR A 76 4.85 17.03 -11.77
C THR A 76 3.53 17.79 -11.79
N HIS A 77 2.39 17.14 -12.08
CA HIS A 77 1.12 17.82 -12.31
C HIS A 77 0.19 17.79 -11.10
N ILE A 78 0.24 16.73 -10.30
CA ILE A 78 -0.60 16.58 -9.09
C ILE A 78 0.18 17.03 -7.84
N GLY A 79 1.52 16.87 -7.84
CA GLY A 79 2.37 17.30 -6.74
C GLY A 79 2.35 16.38 -5.52
N CYS A 80 1.85 15.15 -5.63
CA CYS A 80 1.86 14.16 -4.55
C CYS A 80 3.04 13.21 -4.67
N LYS A 81 3.41 12.58 -3.55
CA LYS A 81 4.36 11.46 -3.54
C LYS A 81 3.78 10.26 -4.28
N VAL A 82 4.65 9.42 -4.82
CA VAL A 82 4.25 8.20 -5.52
C VAL A 82 4.93 6.96 -4.95
N THR A 83 4.23 5.83 -5.00
CA THR A 83 4.73 4.52 -4.59
C THR A 83 4.30 3.42 -5.55
N THR A 84 5.16 2.43 -5.73
CA THR A 84 4.85 1.18 -6.44
C THR A 84 5.51 0.00 -5.74
N ASP A 85 4.98 -1.20 -5.98
CA ASP A 85 5.58 -2.43 -5.51
C ASP A 85 6.61 -2.96 -6.51
N VAL A 86 7.69 -3.55 -5.98
CA VAL A 86 8.80 -4.17 -6.74
C VAL A 86 8.85 -5.67 -6.46
N HIS A 87 9.28 -6.45 -7.45
CA HIS A 87 9.28 -7.92 -7.38
C HIS A 87 10.68 -8.50 -7.61
N GLU A 88 11.55 -7.77 -8.30
CA GLU A 88 12.91 -8.13 -8.65
C GLU A 88 13.85 -6.95 -8.34
N THR A 89 15.10 -7.25 -7.98
CA THR A 89 16.09 -6.22 -7.60
C THR A 89 16.36 -5.21 -8.71
N TRP A 90 16.52 -5.66 -9.97
CA TRP A 90 16.76 -4.78 -11.11
C TRP A 90 15.67 -3.73 -11.39
N GLN A 91 14.46 -3.94 -10.86
CA GLN A 91 13.36 -2.97 -10.99
C GLN A 91 13.60 -1.75 -10.10
N ILE A 92 14.30 -1.93 -8.99
CA ILE A 92 14.60 -0.89 -8.01
C ILE A 92 15.49 0.17 -8.65
N ASP A 93 16.55 -0.23 -9.33
CA ASP A 93 17.47 0.67 -10.04
C ASP A 93 16.76 1.59 -11.04
N LYS A 94 15.65 1.11 -11.63
CA LYS A 94 14.86 1.88 -12.59
C LYS A 94 13.86 2.83 -11.94
N LEU A 95 13.58 2.63 -10.67
CA LEU A 95 12.53 3.33 -9.93
C LEU A 95 13.06 4.28 -8.87
N GLU A 96 14.32 4.16 -8.45
CA GLU A 96 14.88 4.89 -7.31
C GLU A 96 14.76 6.42 -7.43
N ASP A 97 14.97 6.96 -8.63
CA ASP A 97 14.83 8.40 -8.90
C ASP A 97 13.39 8.83 -9.22
N VAL A 98 12.50 7.87 -9.45
CA VAL A 98 11.12 8.13 -9.90
C VAL A 98 10.14 8.11 -8.75
N VAL A 99 10.19 7.10 -7.88
CA VAL A 99 9.24 6.94 -6.78
C VAL A 99 9.82 7.46 -5.46
N ASP A 100 8.95 7.94 -4.59
CA ASP A 100 9.35 8.44 -3.27
C ASP A 100 9.37 7.32 -2.23
N ILE A 101 8.56 6.27 -2.47
CA ILE A 101 8.45 5.11 -1.59
C ILE A 101 8.54 3.83 -2.42
N ILE A 102 9.42 2.92 -2.05
CA ILE A 102 9.51 1.57 -2.63
C ILE A 102 8.71 0.62 -1.75
N GLN A 103 7.68 -0.02 -2.30
CA GLN A 103 6.89 -0.99 -1.57
C GLN A 103 7.40 -2.41 -1.79
N ILE A 104 7.70 -3.12 -0.71
CA ILE A 104 8.00 -4.55 -0.71
C ILE A 104 6.68 -5.33 -0.49
N PRO A 105 6.26 -6.17 -1.44
CA PRO A 105 5.05 -6.98 -1.32
C PRO A 105 5.09 -7.94 -0.12
N ALA A 106 3.91 -8.27 0.41
CA ALA A 106 3.79 -9.13 1.59
C ALA A 106 4.44 -10.50 1.41
N PHE A 107 4.31 -11.14 0.25
CA PHE A 107 4.95 -12.43 -0.03
C PHE A 107 6.48 -12.36 -0.08
N LEU A 108 7.03 -11.17 -0.38
CA LEU A 108 8.46 -10.94 -0.54
C LEU A 108 9.08 -10.24 0.69
N CYS A 109 8.34 -10.04 1.76
CA CYS A 109 8.78 -9.29 2.94
C CYS A 109 10.01 -9.87 3.66
N ARG A 110 10.42 -11.09 3.35
CA ARG A 110 11.61 -11.77 3.89
C ARG A 110 12.78 -11.84 2.91
N GLN A 111 12.60 -11.46 1.65
CA GLN A 111 13.62 -11.55 0.60
C GLN A 111 14.79 -10.59 0.88
N THR A 112 15.96 -11.18 1.22
CA THR A 112 17.11 -10.40 1.69
C THR A 112 17.61 -9.44 0.63
N ASP A 113 17.87 -9.92 -0.58
CA ASP A 113 18.46 -9.11 -1.65
C ASP A 113 17.53 -7.96 -2.06
N LEU A 114 16.22 -8.22 -2.10
CA LEU A 114 15.22 -7.19 -2.43
C LEU A 114 15.15 -6.09 -1.35
N LEU A 115 15.25 -6.47 -0.07
CA LEU A 115 15.24 -5.52 1.05
C LEU A 115 16.53 -4.70 1.11
N LEU A 116 17.69 -5.32 0.85
CA LEU A 116 18.97 -4.64 0.80
C LEU A 116 19.01 -3.64 -0.36
N GLU A 117 18.59 -4.06 -1.56
CA GLU A 117 18.57 -3.19 -2.73
C GLU A 117 17.63 -2.00 -2.54
N ALA A 118 16.41 -2.23 -2.03
CA ALA A 118 15.51 -1.15 -1.67
C ALA A 118 16.12 -0.21 -0.60
N GLY A 119 16.86 -0.76 0.35
CA GLY A 119 17.56 0.01 1.37
C GLY A 119 18.64 0.93 0.80
N HIS A 120 19.43 0.46 -0.17
CA HIS A 120 20.52 1.22 -0.78
C HIS A 120 20.05 2.48 -1.50
N THR A 121 18.82 2.55 -1.99
CA THR A 121 18.26 3.73 -2.65
C THR A 121 18.09 4.93 -1.72
N MET A 122 18.09 4.73 -0.41
CA MET A 122 17.78 5.75 0.62
C MET A 122 16.35 6.31 0.54
N ASN A 123 15.50 5.85 -0.39
CA ASN A 123 14.08 6.13 -0.42
C ASN A 123 13.36 5.52 0.79
N THR A 124 12.13 5.94 1.05
CA THR A 124 11.30 5.25 2.06
C THR A 124 11.00 3.83 1.58
N VAL A 125 11.27 2.84 2.42
CA VAL A 125 10.96 1.43 2.14
C VAL A 125 9.72 1.03 2.94
N ASN A 126 8.60 0.84 2.26
CA ASN A 126 7.35 0.37 2.87
C ASN A 126 7.26 -1.15 2.78
N ILE A 127 7.42 -1.85 3.90
CA ILE A 127 7.44 -3.31 3.95
C ILE A 127 6.05 -3.82 4.38
N LYS A 128 5.35 -4.48 3.46
CA LYS A 128 4.08 -5.13 3.79
C LYS A 128 4.33 -6.42 4.58
N LYS A 129 3.69 -6.54 5.75
CA LYS A 129 3.79 -7.74 6.57
C LYS A 129 3.20 -8.94 5.83
N GLY A 130 3.94 -10.03 5.75
CA GLY A 130 3.42 -11.30 5.22
C GLY A 130 2.28 -11.85 6.09
N GLN A 131 1.30 -12.52 5.46
CA GLN A 131 0.17 -13.14 6.17
C GLN A 131 0.60 -14.24 7.15
N PHE A 132 1.83 -14.72 7.00
CA PHE A 132 2.47 -15.78 7.76
C PHE A 132 3.54 -15.26 8.76
N VAL A 133 3.65 -13.93 8.92
CA VAL A 133 4.64 -13.28 9.79
C VAL A 133 3.92 -12.60 10.94
N GLU A 134 4.42 -12.78 12.14
CA GLU A 134 3.98 -12.08 13.34
C GLU A 134 4.51 -10.63 13.34
N GLY A 135 3.74 -9.67 13.87
CA GLY A 135 4.08 -8.24 13.83
C GLY A 135 5.45 -7.92 14.41
N LYS A 136 5.79 -8.43 15.59
CA LYS A 136 7.11 -8.23 16.22
C LYS A 136 8.28 -8.79 15.39
N ASN A 137 8.03 -9.83 14.58
CA ASN A 137 9.06 -10.45 13.74
C ASN A 137 9.37 -9.63 12.48
N MET A 138 8.62 -8.54 12.22
CA MET A 138 8.98 -7.57 11.18
C MET A 138 10.32 -6.88 11.47
N VAL A 139 10.80 -6.92 12.70
CA VAL A 139 12.15 -6.44 13.08
C VAL A 139 13.25 -7.05 12.21
N HIS A 140 13.09 -8.30 11.76
CA HIS A 140 14.10 -8.94 10.90
C HIS A 140 14.17 -8.32 9.50
N ALA A 141 13.04 -7.92 8.93
CA ALA A 141 13.00 -7.20 7.66
C ALA A 141 13.53 -5.76 7.83
N VAL A 142 13.14 -5.10 8.91
CA VAL A 142 13.65 -3.77 9.29
C VAL A 142 15.18 -3.79 9.39
N ASN A 143 15.77 -4.77 10.10
CA ASN A 143 17.22 -4.85 10.30
C ASN A 143 17.99 -5.02 8.99
N LYS A 144 17.40 -5.69 7.99
CA LYS A 144 18.02 -5.79 6.66
C LYS A 144 18.11 -4.43 5.96
N VAL A 145 17.04 -3.65 6.00
CA VAL A 145 17.05 -2.28 5.46
C VAL A 145 18.01 -1.39 6.27
N LEU A 146 17.98 -1.47 7.60
CA LEU A 146 18.88 -0.71 8.46
C LEU A 146 20.37 -1.00 8.20
N SER A 147 20.72 -2.24 7.81
CA SER A 147 22.10 -2.61 7.52
C SER A 147 22.70 -1.88 6.32
N THR A 148 21.88 -1.27 5.46
CA THR A 148 22.30 -0.41 4.35
C THR A 148 22.55 1.06 4.78
N GLY A 149 22.22 1.41 6.03
CA GLY A 149 22.24 2.78 6.54
C GLY A 149 20.92 3.53 6.40
N ASN A 150 19.96 2.97 5.65
CA ASN A 150 18.64 3.58 5.45
C ASN A 150 17.76 3.41 6.69
N LYS A 151 17.23 4.53 7.21
CA LYS A 151 16.33 4.58 8.37
C LYS A 151 14.89 4.96 7.98
N ASN A 152 14.64 5.23 6.70
CA ASN A 152 13.32 5.63 6.18
C ASN A 152 12.47 4.37 5.91
N ILE A 153 11.86 3.83 6.95
CA ILE A 153 11.13 2.57 6.89
C ILE A 153 9.68 2.78 7.32
N TRP A 154 8.74 2.23 6.58
CA TRP A 154 7.35 2.07 6.98
C TRP A 154 6.99 0.59 7.03
N LEU A 155 6.07 0.22 7.91
CA LEU A 155 5.53 -1.13 8.02
C LEU A 155 4.04 -1.10 7.67
N THR A 156 3.56 -2.11 6.93
CA THR A 156 2.14 -2.18 6.58
C THR A 156 1.52 -3.49 7.05
N GLU A 157 0.53 -3.40 7.94
CA GLU A 157 -0.34 -4.52 8.33
C GLU A 157 -1.38 -4.79 7.23
N ARG A 158 -1.62 -6.05 6.89
CA ARG A 158 -2.57 -6.45 5.83
C ARG A 158 -3.34 -7.76 6.14
N GLY A 159 -3.39 -8.15 7.39
CA GLY A 159 -4.02 -9.37 7.85
C GLY A 159 -3.10 -10.59 7.84
N SER A 160 -3.53 -11.59 8.58
CA SER A 160 -2.85 -12.88 8.74
C SER A 160 -3.76 -14.03 8.33
N MET A 161 -3.16 -15.11 7.81
CA MET A 161 -3.86 -16.37 7.55
C MET A 161 -4.10 -17.09 8.88
N PHE A 162 -5.35 -17.51 9.12
CA PHE A 162 -5.75 -18.15 10.37
C PHE A 162 -6.54 -19.46 10.18
N GLY A 163 -6.54 -20.01 8.96
CA GLY A 163 -7.23 -21.26 8.66
C GLY A 163 -8.77 -21.16 8.52
N MET A 164 -9.32 -19.94 8.48
CA MET A 164 -10.77 -19.70 8.44
C MET A 164 -11.27 -19.31 7.05
N GLY A 165 -10.42 -19.42 6.02
CA GLY A 165 -10.74 -18.99 4.66
C GLY A 165 -10.62 -17.49 4.43
N ASP A 166 -10.85 -16.68 5.44
CA ASP A 166 -10.68 -15.23 5.44
C ASP A 166 -9.36 -14.83 6.11
N LEU A 167 -8.84 -13.65 5.78
CA LEU A 167 -7.75 -13.05 6.54
C LEU A 167 -8.30 -12.41 7.81
N VAL A 168 -7.49 -12.42 8.87
CA VAL A 168 -7.82 -11.82 10.16
C VAL A 168 -6.84 -10.70 10.46
N VAL A 169 -7.34 -9.53 10.84
CA VAL A 169 -6.53 -8.45 11.39
C VAL A 169 -6.55 -8.55 12.90
N ASP A 170 -5.42 -8.93 13.47
CA ASP A 170 -5.19 -8.85 14.91
C ASP A 170 -4.52 -7.51 15.22
N PHE A 171 -5.26 -6.56 15.79
CA PHE A 171 -4.74 -5.22 16.09
C PHE A 171 -3.62 -5.21 17.14
N ARG A 172 -3.40 -6.29 17.89
CA ARG A 172 -2.20 -6.45 18.73
C ARG A 172 -0.94 -6.43 17.88
N GLN A 173 -0.99 -7.01 16.66
CA GLN A 173 0.13 -6.99 15.72
C GLN A 173 0.50 -5.55 15.27
N VAL A 174 -0.49 -4.66 15.17
CA VAL A 174 -0.26 -3.24 14.90
C VAL A 174 0.51 -2.59 16.06
N VAL A 175 0.09 -2.86 17.29
CA VAL A 175 0.76 -2.34 18.49
C VAL A 175 2.21 -2.85 18.55
N ASP A 176 2.42 -4.16 18.35
CA ASP A 176 3.75 -4.78 18.33
C ASP A 176 4.67 -4.14 17.26
N MET A 177 4.13 -3.86 16.06
CA MET A 177 4.91 -3.19 15.01
C MET A 177 5.22 -1.73 15.34
N LYS A 178 4.32 -1.01 16.03
CA LYS A 178 4.58 0.38 16.46
C LYS A 178 5.71 0.44 17.51
N GLU A 179 5.84 -0.58 18.35
CA GLU A 179 6.96 -0.68 19.31
C GLU A 179 8.33 -0.79 18.64
N LEU A 180 8.40 -1.15 17.36
CA LEU A 180 9.64 -1.13 16.59
C LEU A 180 10.11 0.29 16.26
N GLY A 181 9.28 1.33 16.50
CA GLY A 181 9.64 2.75 16.34
C GLY A 181 9.52 3.30 14.92
N TYR A 182 8.81 2.63 14.02
CA TYR A 182 8.57 3.04 12.64
C TYR A 182 7.10 3.32 12.39
N PRO A 183 6.76 4.22 11.43
CA PRO A 183 5.38 4.42 11.02
C PRO A 183 4.72 3.11 10.57
N VAL A 184 3.50 2.87 11.06
CA VAL A 184 2.71 1.68 10.73
C VAL A 184 1.48 2.10 9.93
N ILE A 185 1.27 1.46 8.79
CA ILE A 185 0.16 1.67 7.87
C ILE A 185 -0.81 0.50 7.97
N MET A 186 -2.11 0.78 8.00
CA MET A 186 -3.15 -0.27 7.91
C MET A 186 -3.64 -0.40 6.47
N ASP A 187 -3.43 -1.55 5.86
CA ASP A 187 -4.00 -1.89 4.56
C ASP A 187 -5.43 -2.38 4.74
N CYS A 188 -6.39 -1.49 4.46
CA CYS A 188 -7.82 -1.75 4.61
C CYS A 188 -8.42 -2.48 3.40
N THR A 189 -7.68 -2.65 2.31
CA THR A 189 -8.13 -3.37 1.11
C THR A 189 -7.76 -4.85 1.18
N HIS A 190 -6.45 -5.13 1.27
CA HIS A 190 -5.98 -6.52 1.23
C HIS A 190 -6.27 -7.29 2.52
N SER A 191 -6.50 -6.62 3.63
CA SER A 191 -6.95 -7.27 4.88
C SER A 191 -8.36 -7.86 4.79
N THR A 192 -9.15 -7.48 3.78
CA THR A 192 -10.50 -8.01 3.55
C THR A 192 -10.57 -9.09 2.48
N GLN A 193 -9.42 -9.52 1.95
CA GLN A 193 -9.34 -10.59 0.95
C GLN A 193 -9.78 -11.94 1.51
N LYS A 194 -10.34 -12.76 0.60
CA LYS A 194 -10.58 -14.19 0.79
C LYS A 194 -9.59 -14.98 -0.07
N PRO A 195 -8.38 -15.25 0.40
CA PRO A 195 -7.45 -16.11 -0.33
C PRO A 195 -8.07 -17.52 -0.43
N ASN A 196 -7.92 -18.17 -1.57
CA ASN A 196 -8.44 -19.52 -1.84
C ASN A 196 -9.94 -19.64 -2.18
N SER A 197 -10.62 -18.57 -2.60
CA SER A 197 -12.03 -18.60 -3.01
C SER A 197 -12.28 -18.91 -4.50
N GLY A 198 -11.37 -19.63 -5.18
CA GLY A 198 -11.54 -20.03 -6.59
C GLY A 198 -10.43 -19.51 -7.51
N ASN A 199 -10.76 -19.26 -8.79
CA ASN A 199 -9.80 -18.80 -9.81
C ASN A 199 -9.37 -17.34 -9.65
N THR A 200 -10.04 -16.57 -8.79
CA THR A 200 -9.74 -15.18 -8.46
C THR A 200 -9.83 -14.97 -6.96
N THR A 201 -8.99 -14.10 -6.42
CA THR A 201 -9.09 -13.69 -5.02
C THR A 201 -10.37 -12.89 -4.84
N GLU A 202 -11.30 -13.38 -4.04
CA GLU A 202 -12.48 -12.64 -3.62
C GLU A 202 -12.19 -11.72 -2.44
N GLY A 203 -13.13 -10.86 -2.07
CA GLY A 203 -13.00 -9.97 -0.93
C GLY A 203 -14.30 -9.38 -0.44
N GLN A 204 -14.20 -8.67 0.66
CA GLN A 204 -15.33 -8.07 1.36
C GLN A 204 -15.07 -6.58 1.65
N PRO A 205 -15.12 -5.69 0.63
CA PRO A 205 -14.79 -4.26 0.76
C PRO A 205 -15.70 -3.54 1.76
N LYS A 206 -16.85 -4.12 2.11
CA LYS A 206 -17.74 -3.59 3.16
C LYS A 206 -17.07 -3.49 4.54
N TYR A 207 -16.03 -4.30 4.79
CA TYR A 207 -15.30 -4.26 6.05
C TYR A 207 -14.17 -3.21 6.08
N ALA A 208 -13.78 -2.65 4.94
CA ALA A 208 -12.67 -1.70 4.87
C ALA A 208 -12.88 -0.49 5.79
N ILE A 209 -14.08 0.07 5.85
CA ILE A 209 -14.42 1.19 6.74
C ILE A 209 -14.32 0.81 8.23
N HIS A 210 -14.69 -0.43 8.58
CA HIS A 210 -14.62 -0.91 9.96
C HIS A 210 -13.17 -1.11 10.39
N ILE A 211 -12.36 -1.74 9.54
CA ILE A 211 -10.91 -1.90 9.77
C ILE A 211 -10.23 -0.53 9.88
N ALA A 212 -10.58 0.42 9.01
CA ALA A 212 -10.02 1.76 9.05
C ALA A 212 -10.33 2.49 10.38
N LYS A 213 -11.56 2.37 10.90
CA LYS A 213 -11.94 2.93 12.20
C LYS A 213 -11.22 2.25 13.37
N LEU A 214 -11.06 0.93 13.34
CA LEU A 214 -10.32 0.19 14.36
C LEU A 214 -8.83 0.58 14.34
N ALA A 215 -8.25 0.77 13.16
CA ALA A 215 -6.89 1.26 13.01
C ALA A 215 -6.73 2.68 13.60
N LYS A 216 -7.70 3.56 13.40
CA LYS A 216 -7.72 4.89 14.06
C LYS A 216 -7.73 4.75 15.59
N ALA A 217 -8.47 3.80 16.15
CA ALA A 217 -8.57 3.59 17.59
C ALA A 217 -7.24 3.14 18.24
N VAL A 218 -6.36 2.48 17.49
CA VAL A 218 -4.99 2.12 17.93
C VAL A 218 -3.94 3.15 17.50
N ASP A 219 -4.38 4.35 17.09
CA ASP A 219 -3.51 5.46 16.67
C ASP A 219 -2.53 5.08 15.56
N ILE A 220 -3.03 4.48 14.48
CA ILE A 220 -2.25 4.14 13.29
C ILE A 220 -1.62 5.40 12.66
N ASP A 221 -0.47 5.27 11.98
CA ASP A 221 0.22 6.39 11.34
C ASP A 221 -0.32 6.68 9.94
N GLY A 222 -0.99 5.71 9.31
CA GLY A 222 -1.61 5.90 8.01
C GLY A 222 -2.48 4.73 7.56
N TRP A 223 -3.13 4.94 6.44
CA TRP A 223 -4.01 3.94 5.80
C TRP A 223 -3.62 3.71 4.36
N PHE A 224 -3.84 2.49 3.90
CA PHE A 224 -3.69 2.08 2.51
C PHE A 224 -5.04 1.61 1.96
N PHE A 225 -5.42 2.14 0.79
CA PHE A 225 -6.63 1.74 0.07
C PHE A 225 -6.36 1.55 -1.42
N GLU A 226 -6.93 0.53 -2.01
CA GLU A 226 -7.09 0.44 -3.46
C GLU A 226 -8.45 1.00 -3.85
N VAL A 227 -8.44 1.96 -4.79
CA VAL A 227 -9.61 2.73 -5.21
C VAL A 227 -9.73 2.69 -6.73
N HIS A 228 -10.95 2.54 -7.24
CA HIS A 228 -11.21 2.49 -8.67
C HIS A 228 -12.55 3.16 -9.00
N GLU A 229 -12.67 3.80 -10.16
CA GLU A 229 -13.94 4.41 -10.61
C GLU A 229 -15.02 3.34 -10.80
N ASN A 230 -14.63 2.21 -11.40
CA ASN A 230 -15.50 1.05 -11.62
C ASN A 230 -14.78 -0.26 -11.26
N PRO A 231 -14.80 -0.69 -9.98
CA PRO A 231 -14.09 -1.87 -9.52
C PRO A 231 -14.43 -3.16 -10.30
N SER A 232 -15.64 -3.29 -10.82
CA SER A 232 -16.06 -4.48 -11.58
C SER A 232 -15.37 -4.61 -12.94
N ALA A 233 -14.82 -3.52 -13.49
CA ALA A 233 -14.08 -3.51 -14.75
C ALA A 233 -12.56 -3.55 -14.53
N ALA A 234 -12.09 -3.51 -13.29
CA ALA A 234 -10.67 -3.47 -12.97
C ALA A 234 -9.91 -4.70 -13.44
N TRP A 235 -8.66 -4.48 -13.86
CA TRP A 235 -7.78 -5.56 -14.31
C TRP A 235 -7.31 -6.47 -13.19
N SER A 236 -7.31 -5.98 -11.94
CA SER A 236 -6.84 -6.71 -10.76
C SER A 236 -7.67 -6.35 -9.54
N ASP A 237 -7.92 -7.32 -8.66
CA ASP A 237 -8.50 -7.20 -7.32
C ASP A 237 -9.80 -6.38 -7.20
N GLY A 238 -10.58 -6.28 -8.29
CA GLY A 238 -11.81 -5.47 -8.35
C GLY A 238 -12.82 -5.79 -7.25
N SER A 239 -12.89 -7.06 -6.81
CA SER A 239 -13.76 -7.48 -5.70
C SER A 239 -13.39 -6.89 -4.34
N ASN A 240 -12.16 -6.37 -4.18
CA ASN A 240 -11.65 -5.81 -2.92
C ASN A 240 -11.57 -4.28 -2.93
N MET A 241 -11.55 -3.66 -4.12
CA MET A 241 -11.35 -2.22 -4.24
C MET A 241 -12.55 -1.42 -3.75
N ILE A 242 -12.26 -0.22 -3.26
CA ILE A 242 -13.26 0.77 -2.92
C ILE A 242 -13.65 1.54 -4.18
N LYS A 243 -14.95 1.70 -4.44
CA LYS A 243 -15.41 2.57 -5.50
C LYS A 243 -15.15 4.04 -5.12
N LEU A 244 -14.63 4.83 -6.07
CA LEU A 244 -14.21 6.22 -5.83
C LEU A 244 -15.34 7.07 -5.21
N ASP A 245 -16.58 6.94 -5.67
CA ASP A 245 -17.73 7.67 -5.15
C ASP A 245 -18.08 7.34 -3.67
N LYS A 246 -17.58 6.23 -3.14
CA LYS A 246 -17.74 5.81 -1.73
C LYS A 246 -16.53 6.14 -0.88
N PHE A 247 -15.41 6.52 -1.48
CA PHE A 247 -14.15 6.68 -0.77
C PHE A 247 -14.18 7.87 0.20
N GLU A 248 -14.82 8.98 -0.19
CA GLU A 248 -14.97 10.15 0.68
C GLU A 248 -15.63 9.81 2.01
N ASN A 249 -16.67 8.94 1.99
CA ASN A 249 -17.32 8.51 3.23
C ASN A 249 -16.36 7.81 4.19
N ILE A 250 -15.39 7.05 3.68
CA ILE A 250 -14.38 6.40 4.51
C ILE A 250 -13.47 7.47 5.13
N LEU A 251 -12.93 8.39 4.32
CA LEU A 251 -12.03 9.44 4.78
C LEU A 251 -12.67 10.30 5.87
N LYS A 252 -13.94 10.68 5.71
CA LYS A 252 -14.71 11.43 6.71
C LYS A 252 -14.73 10.77 8.10
N HIS A 253 -14.66 9.43 8.15
CA HIS A 253 -14.72 8.72 9.42
C HIS A 253 -13.34 8.52 10.08
N ILE A 254 -12.26 8.64 9.33
CA ILE A 254 -10.90 8.40 9.81
C ILE A 254 -10.06 9.67 9.96
N ALA A 255 -10.52 10.77 9.37
CA ALA A 255 -9.94 12.11 9.54
C ALA A 255 -10.01 12.62 10.98
#